data_7fe65bf3a08f5eede5adedc1ce54379f
#
_entry.id   7fe65bf3a08f5eede5adedc1ce54379f
#
_cell.length_a   1.000
_cell.length_b   1.000
_cell.length_c   1.000
_cell.angle_alpha   90.00
_cell.angle_beta   90.00
_cell.angle_gamma   90.00
#
_symmetry.space_group_name_H-M   'P 1'
#
loop_
_entity.id
_entity.type
_entity.pdbx_description
1 polymer ?
#
loop_
_entity_poly.entity_id
_entity_poly.type
_entity_poly.pdbx_seq_one_letter_code
_entity_poly.pdbx_strand_id
1 'polypeptide(L)'
;QELQTLREYLEAGLERNYDIRIIRNEERISDNNATAANAGKLPTIDLSAGYTGRLDNDRTTPRGGDPVTENGIYNQTFDVGLAVNWTLFDGFRIRAEYAKLEELKAKGALQTRLTIEDFIASFTAEYYNFVQQKLRLGNYLYAMALSRERLRIAEEWYRVGSSARLDVLQARVDFNADSSQYMSQQEAVTASRIRLNELLANEELD
;
A
#
# COMPACT_ATOMS: atom_id res chain seq x y z
N GLN A 1 -21.33 -17.67 15.76
CA GLN A 1 -21.59 -16.85 14.56
C GLN A 1 -20.57 -15.73 14.40
N GLU A 2 -20.33 -14.89 15.41
CA GLU A 2 -19.36 -13.75 15.30
C GLU A 2 -17.92 -14.20 15.00
N LEU A 3 -17.44 -15.28 15.62
CA LEU A 3 -16.09 -15.81 15.36
C LEU A 3 -15.95 -16.44 13.96
N GLN A 4 -17.01 -17.04 13.43
CA GLN A 4 -17.02 -17.54 12.04
C GLN A 4 -16.95 -16.37 11.06
N THR A 5 -17.70 -15.32 11.29
CA THR A 5 -17.71 -14.12 10.45
C THR A 5 -16.34 -13.42 10.46
N LEU A 6 -15.70 -13.26 11.63
CA LEU A 6 -14.35 -12.69 11.73
C LEU A 6 -13.33 -13.52 10.94
N ARG A 7 -13.40 -14.84 11.01
CA ARG A 7 -12.49 -15.72 10.27
C ARG A 7 -12.67 -15.59 8.78
N GLU A 8 -13.90 -15.55 8.29
CA GLU A 8 -14.20 -15.39 6.86
C GLU A 8 -13.66 -14.05 6.31
N TYR A 9 -13.84 -12.97 7.07
CA TYR A 9 -13.26 -11.67 6.69
C TYR A 9 -11.74 -11.64 6.76
N LEU A 10 -11.12 -12.30 7.74
CA LEU A 10 -9.65 -12.42 7.79
C LEU A 10 -9.11 -13.19 6.59
N GLU A 11 -9.72 -14.30 6.21
CA GLU A 11 -9.31 -15.09 5.05
C GLU A 11 -9.42 -14.26 3.76
N ALA A 12 -10.53 -13.53 3.57
CA ALA A 12 -10.69 -12.63 2.43
C ALA A 12 -9.67 -11.49 2.43
N GLY A 13 -9.38 -10.90 3.58
CA GLY A 13 -8.39 -9.83 3.72
C GLY A 13 -6.96 -10.31 3.40
N LEU A 14 -6.58 -11.51 3.86
CA LEU A 14 -5.27 -12.11 3.58
C LEU A 14 -5.03 -12.35 2.07
N GLU A 15 -6.09 -12.54 1.30
CA GLU A 15 -5.99 -12.69 -0.16
C GLU A 15 -5.98 -11.35 -0.91
N ARG A 16 -6.77 -10.39 -0.47
CA ARG A 16 -7.06 -9.16 -1.21
C ARG A 16 -6.22 -7.97 -0.78
N ASN A 17 -5.80 -7.90 0.48
CA ASN A 17 -5.07 -6.75 1.02
C ASN A 17 -3.83 -6.43 0.19
N TYR A 18 -3.69 -5.17 -0.21
CA TYR A 18 -2.62 -4.72 -1.09
C TYR A 18 -1.24 -4.78 -0.43
N ASP A 19 -1.13 -4.48 0.87
CA ASP A 19 0.16 -4.54 1.59
C ASP A 19 0.70 -5.96 1.64
N ILE A 20 -0.18 -6.96 1.86
CA ILE A 20 0.20 -8.37 1.82
C ILE A 20 0.61 -8.80 0.41
N ARG A 21 -0.05 -8.31 -0.62
CA ARG A 21 0.33 -8.59 -2.01
C ARG A 21 1.67 -7.96 -2.38
N ILE A 22 1.93 -6.75 -1.91
CA ILE A 22 3.20 -6.05 -2.10
C ILE A 22 4.33 -6.84 -1.44
N ILE A 23 4.20 -7.16 -0.15
CA ILE A 23 5.27 -7.87 0.57
C ILE A 23 5.55 -9.27 0.00
N ARG A 24 4.53 -9.99 -0.47
CA ARG A 24 4.71 -11.27 -1.17
C ARG A 24 5.48 -11.09 -2.49
N ASN A 25 5.29 -9.99 -3.21
CA ASN A 25 6.07 -9.69 -4.40
C ASN A 25 7.52 -9.34 -4.06
N GLU A 26 7.76 -8.60 -2.98
CA GLU A 26 9.11 -8.29 -2.49
C GLU A 26 9.86 -9.56 -2.04
N GLU A 27 9.17 -10.50 -1.38
CA GLU A 27 9.71 -11.83 -1.07
C GLU A 27 10.11 -12.57 -2.35
N ARG A 28 9.25 -12.59 -3.38
CA ARG A 28 9.56 -13.18 -4.68
C ARG A 28 10.75 -12.52 -5.37
N ILE A 29 10.89 -11.21 -5.28
CA ILE A 29 12.04 -10.47 -5.81
C ILE A 29 13.31 -10.93 -5.08
N SER A 30 13.27 -11.03 -3.75
CA SER A 30 14.41 -11.50 -2.95
C SER A 30 14.78 -12.94 -3.29
N ASP A 31 13.79 -13.82 -3.48
CA ASP A 31 13.98 -15.20 -3.91
C ASP A 31 14.59 -15.29 -5.32
N ASN A 32 14.06 -14.55 -6.28
CA ASN A 32 14.58 -14.50 -7.64
C ASN A 32 15.99 -13.91 -7.73
N ASN A 33 16.37 -13.04 -6.80
CA ASN A 33 17.70 -12.44 -6.74
C ASN A 33 18.72 -13.36 -6.10
N ALA A 34 18.32 -14.36 -5.33
CA ALA A 34 19.22 -15.31 -4.64
C ALA A 34 19.72 -16.38 -5.61
N THR A 35 20.41 -15.97 -6.67
CA THR A 35 20.94 -16.86 -7.70
C THR A 35 22.46 -16.79 -7.81
N ALA A 36 23.06 -17.88 -8.33
CA ALA A 36 24.49 -17.93 -8.60
C ALA A 36 24.92 -16.88 -9.64
N ALA A 37 24.03 -16.54 -10.59
CA ALA A 37 24.26 -15.52 -11.60
C ALA A 37 24.37 -14.13 -10.96
N ASN A 38 23.40 -13.75 -10.14
CA ASN A 38 23.37 -12.44 -9.46
C ASN A 38 24.52 -12.28 -8.44
N ALA A 39 25.02 -13.38 -7.88
CA ALA A 39 26.21 -13.38 -7.06
C ALA A 39 27.51 -13.23 -7.88
N GLY A 40 27.46 -13.29 -9.21
CA GLY A 40 28.63 -13.21 -10.09
C GLY A 40 29.40 -14.53 -10.26
N LYS A 41 28.79 -15.69 -9.95
CA LYS A 41 29.43 -17.00 -10.15
C LYS A 41 29.44 -17.46 -11.61
N LEU A 42 28.52 -16.93 -12.43
CA LEU A 42 28.37 -17.28 -13.83
C LEU A 42 29.00 -16.20 -14.73
N PRO A 43 29.48 -16.59 -15.93
CA PRO A 43 29.94 -15.62 -16.92
C PRO A 43 28.77 -14.75 -17.42
N THR A 44 29.07 -13.49 -17.75
CA THR A 44 28.18 -12.62 -18.52
C THR A 44 28.51 -12.74 -19.99
N ILE A 45 27.48 -12.76 -20.83
CA ILE A 45 27.61 -12.80 -22.28
C ILE A 45 26.92 -11.53 -22.82
N ASP A 46 27.71 -10.66 -23.41
CA ASP A 46 27.27 -9.38 -23.95
C ASP A 46 27.31 -9.44 -25.48
N LEU A 47 26.17 -9.21 -26.14
CA LEU A 47 26.07 -9.03 -27.56
C LEU A 47 25.92 -7.52 -27.87
N SER A 48 26.85 -6.98 -28.64
CA SER A 48 26.80 -5.60 -29.10
C SER A 48 26.66 -5.53 -30.62
N ALA A 49 25.87 -4.60 -31.10
CA ALA A 49 25.80 -4.24 -32.51
C ALA A 49 25.80 -2.72 -32.64
N GLY A 50 26.69 -2.21 -33.46
CA GLY A 50 26.83 -0.80 -33.72
C GLY A 50 26.76 -0.48 -35.21
N TYR A 51 26.18 0.63 -35.57
CA TYR A 51 26.22 1.21 -36.89
C TYR A 51 26.65 2.67 -36.78
N THR A 52 27.74 3.02 -37.44
CA THR A 52 28.26 4.39 -37.47
C THR A 52 28.36 4.88 -38.90
N GLY A 53 27.63 5.93 -39.22
CA GLY A 53 27.74 6.66 -40.46
C GLY A 53 28.51 7.98 -40.24
N ARG A 54 29.57 8.23 -41.01
CA ARG A 54 30.36 9.43 -40.91
C ARG A 54 30.47 10.09 -42.29
N LEU A 55 30.21 11.38 -42.35
CA LEU A 55 30.41 12.21 -43.51
C LEU A 55 31.58 13.14 -43.23
N ASP A 56 32.69 12.91 -43.90
CA ASP A 56 33.92 13.69 -43.74
C ASP A 56 34.16 14.57 -44.97
N ASN A 57 34.64 15.79 -44.74
CA ASN A 57 35.18 16.67 -45.73
C ASN A 57 36.67 16.85 -45.40
N ASP A 58 37.53 16.39 -46.29
CA ASP A 58 38.97 16.47 -46.06
C ASP A 58 39.62 17.50 -47.00
N ARG A 59 40.54 18.27 -46.46
CA ARG A 59 41.36 19.23 -47.22
C ARG A 59 42.81 18.99 -46.90
N THR A 60 43.50 18.41 -47.86
CA THR A 60 44.92 18.12 -47.73
C THR A 60 45.75 19.13 -48.59
N THR A 61 46.74 19.81 -47.99
CA THR A 61 47.68 20.68 -48.68
C THR A 61 49.05 20.00 -48.71
N PRO A 62 49.44 19.38 -49.85
CA PRO A 62 50.73 18.75 -49.99
C PRO A 62 51.84 19.83 -49.94
N ARG A 63 53.02 19.50 -49.43
CA ARG A 63 54.14 20.38 -49.35
C ARG A 63 54.66 20.68 -50.76
N GLY A 64 54.30 21.85 -51.34
CA GLY A 64 54.67 22.25 -52.65
C GLY A 64 53.71 21.96 -53.80
N GLY A 65 52.46 21.62 -53.48
CA GLY A 65 51.36 21.42 -54.42
C GLY A 65 50.12 22.20 -54.05
N ASP A 66 49.14 22.23 -54.95
CA ASP A 66 47.85 22.89 -54.75
C ASP A 66 46.97 22.09 -53.69
N PRO A 67 46.13 22.79 -52.90
CA PRO A 67 45.24 22.19 -51.98
C PRO A 67 44.22 21.25 -52.68
N VAL A 68 44.16 20.01 -52.26
CA VAL A 68 43.16 19.07 -52.72
C VAL A 68 42.04 18.98 -51.64
N THR A 69 40.81 19.26 -52.05
CA THR A 69 39.63 19.19 -51.17
C THR A 69 38.74 18.02 -51.64
N GLU A 70 38.56 17.04 -50.80
CA GLU A 70 37.62 15.96 -51.01
C GLU A 70 36.42 16.20 -50.09
N ASN A 71 35.23 16.38 -50.69
CA ASN A 71 33.99 16.61 -49.97
C ASN A 71 33.07 15.43 -50.08
N GLY A 72 32.32 15.13 -49.02
CA GLY A 72 31.28 14.12 -49.03
C GLY A 72 31.80 12.68 -48.94
N ILE A 73 32.95 12.48 -48.31
CA ILE A 73 33.45 11.12 -48.05
C ILE A 73 32.53 10.48 -47.01
N TYR A 74 31.69 9.53 -47.45
CA TYR A 74 30.76 8.80 -46.60
C TYR A 74 31.32 7.46 -46.19
N ASN A 75 31.68 7.34 -44.91
CA ASN A 75 32.15 6.10 -44.32
C ASN A 75 31.06 5.47 -43.49
N GLN A 76 30.81 4.20 -43.73
CA GLN A 76 29.86 3.38 -42.95
C GLN A 76 30.62 2.24 -42.28
N THR A 77 30.42 2.12 -41.00
CA THR A 77 30.97 1.00 -40.22
C THR A 77 29.81 0.27 -39.53
N PHE A 78 29.72 -1.02 -39.75
CA PHE A 78 28.85 -1.91 -39.04
C PHE A 78 29.73 -2.87 -38.22
N ASP A 79 29.54 -2.84 -36.91
CA ASP A 79 30.27 -3.72 -35.98
C ASP A 79 29.29 -4.62 -35.19
N VAL A 80 29.69 -5.88 -35.08
CA VAL A 80 29.03 -6.83 -34.22
C VAL A 80 30.07 -7.48 -33.33
N GLY A 81 29.83 -7.45 -32.03
CA GLY A 81 30.72 -8.01 -31.02
C GLY A 81 30.03 -8.96 -30.09
N LEU A 82 30.69 -10.03 -29.69
CA LEU A 82 30.32 -10.94 -28.64
C LEU A 82 31.44 -10.93 -27.60
N ALA A 83 31.11 -10.50 -26.37
CA ALA A 83 32.05 -10.51 -25.28
C ALA A 83 31.57 -11.49 -24.18
N VAL A 84 32.49 -12.28 -23.65
CA VAL A 84 32.25 -13.20 -22.54
C VAL A 84 33.18 -12.78 -21.40
N ASN A 85 32.60 -12.39 -20.27
CA ASN A 85 33.32 -11.97 -19.09
C ASN A 85 33.05 -12.95 -17.94
N TRP A 86 34.10 -13.57 -17.39
CA TRP A 86 33.99 -14.48 -16.28
C TRP A 86 35.03 -14.21 -15.22
N THR A 87 34.57 -13.89 -14.01
CA THR A 87 35.43 -13.70 -12.86
C THR A 87 35.72 -15.07 -12.21
N LEU A 88 36.92 -15.59 -12.38
CA LEU A 88 37.30 -16.89 -11.84
C LEU A 88 37.68 -16.82 -10.36
N PHE A 89 38.30 -15.72 -9.93
CA PHE A 89 38.70 -15.47 -8.56
C PHE A 89 38.67 -13.97 -8.22
N ASP A 90 38.13 -13.62 -7.05
CA ASP A 90 37.98 -12.25 -6.57
C ASP A 90 38.17 -12.13 -5.03
N GLY A 91 38.98 -12.96 -4.47
CA GLY A 91 39.25 -12.97 -3.02
C GLY A 91 38.05 -13.41 -2.17
N PHE A 92 37.24 -14.35 -2.68
CA PHE A 92 36.02 -14.89 -2.04
C PHE A 92 34.80 -13.92 -1.96
N ARG A 93 34.87 -12.76 -2.56
CA ARG A 93 33.76 -11.79 -2.60
C ARG A 93 32.49 -12.38 -3.16
N ILE A 94 32.57 -13.10 -4.29
CA ILE A 94 31.43 -13.79 -4.93
C ILE A 94 30.76 -14.79 -3.98
N ARG A 95 31.57 -15.51 -3.20
CA ARG A 95 31.04 -16.47 -2.20
C ARG A 95 30.31 -15.78 -1.08
N ALA A 96 30.85 -14.68 -0.58
CA ALA A 96 30.22 -13.87 0.46
C ALA A 96 28.92 -13.20 -0.07
N GLU A 97 28.93 -12.72 -1.31
CA GLU A 97 27.73 -12.12 -1.93
C GLU A 97 26.61 -13.16 -2.11
N TYR A 98 26.93 -14.38 -2.52
CA TYR A 98 25.94 -15.46 -2.61
C TYR A 98 25.33 -15.78 -1.24
N ALA A 99 26.14 -15.89 -0.19
CA ALA A 99 25.66 -16.12 1.17
C ALA A 99 24.75 -14.96 1.63
N LYS A 100 25.12 -13.72 1.34
CA LYS A 100 24.31 -12.53 1.64
C LYS A 100 22.96 -12.57 0.92
N LEU A 101 22.90 -12.98 -0.34
CA LEU A 101 21.66 -13.12 -1.10
C LEU A 101 20.74 -14.19 -0.50
N GLU A 102 21.28 -15.31 -0.02
CA GLU A 102 20.52 -16.34 0.70
C GLU A 102 19.94 -15.82 2.02
N GLU A 103 20.70 -15.00 2.78
CA GLU A 103 20.19 -14.35 4.00
C GLU A 103 19.12 -13.31 3.68
N LEU A 104 19.25 -12.55 2.59
CA LEU A 104 18.24 -11.62 2.14
C LEU A 104 16.93 -12.31 1.74
N LYS A 105 17.01 -13.50 1.11
CA LYS A 105 15.86 -14.35 0.82
C LYS A 105 15.16 -14.78 2.12
N ALA A 106 15.92 -15.29 3.09
CA ALA A 106 15.39 -15.68 4.41
C ALA A 106 14.74 -14.49 5.13
N LYS A 107 15.38 -13.32 5.10
CA LYS A 107 14.82 -12.07 5.62
C LYS A 107 13.49 -11.70 4.94
N GLY A 108 13.37 -11.83 3.60
CA GLY A 108 12.15 -11.57 2.86
C GLY A 108 10.98 -12.42 3.36
N ALA A 109 11.20 -13.72 3.54
CA ALA A 109 10.17 -14.64 4.06
C ALA A 109 9.70 -14.26 5.48
N LEU A 110 10.65 -13.88 6.37
CA LEU A 110 10.31 -13.42 7.72
C LEU A 110 9.54 -12.10 7.71
N GLN A 111 9.86 -11.20 6.78
CA GLN A 111 9.18 -9.92 6.65
C GLN A 111 7.75 -10.09 6.15
N THR A 112 7.50 -11.01 5.20
CA THR A 112 6.15 -11.40 4.78
C THR A 112 5.34 -11.94 5.96
N ARG A 113 5.92 -12.82 6.75
CA ARG A 113 5.26 -13.36 7.94
C ARG A 113 4.90 -12.26 8.95
N LEU A 114 5.83 -11.34 9.24
CA LEU A 114 5.59 -10.21 10.13
C LEU A 114 4.42 -9.35 9.65
N THR A 115 4.40 -8.98 8.36
CA THR A 115 3.31 -8.19 7.77
C THR A 115 1.94 -8.90 7.88
N ILE A 116 1.92 -10.22 7.70
CA ILE A 116 0.69 -11.01 7.87
C ILE A 116 0.23 -11.01 9.34
N GLU A 117 1.13 -11.18 10.29
CA GLU A 117 0.82 -11.16 11.72
C GLU A 117 0.30 -9.77 12.16
N ASP A 118 0.92 -8.68 11.68
CA ASP A 118 0.50 -7.30 11.93
C ASP A 118 -0.89 -7.01 11.30
N PHE A 119 -1.15 -7.52 10.10
CA PHE A 119 -2.46 -7.41 9.48
C PHE A 119 -3.54 -8.10 10.31
N ILE A 120 -3.31 -9.34 10.75
CA ILE A 120 -4.26 -10.10 11.57
C ILE A 120 -4.56 -9.34 12.87
N ALA A 121 -3.53 -8.80 13.53
CA ALA A 121 -3.69 -8.04 14.77
C ALA A 121 -4.50 -6.76 14.54
N SER A 122 -4.14 -5.98 13.53
CA SER A 122 -4.79 -4.71 13.20
C SER A 122 -6.24 -4.89 12.76
N PHE A 123 -6.50 -5.89 11.91
CA PHE A 123 -7.85 -6.20 11.46
C PHE A 123 -8.75 -6.67 12.62
N THR A 124 -8.22 -7.54 13.47
CA THR A 124 -8.96 -8.04 14.64
C THR A 124 -9.30 -6.90 15.60
N ALA A 125 -8.36 -5.99 15.86
CA ALA A 125 -8.59 -4.82 16.71
C ALA A 125 -9.68 -3.91 16.13
N GLU A 126 -9.62 -3.62 14.81
CA GLU A 126 -10.62 -2.77 14.16
C GLU A 126 -12.00 -3.44 14.07
N TYR A 127 -12.06 -4.74 13.86
CA TYR A 127 -13.31 -5.49 13.89
C TYR A 127 -14.03 -5.35 15.25
N TYR A 128 -13.32 -5.55 16.35
CA TYR A 128 -13.91 -5.36 17.67
C TYR A 128 -14.21 -3.90 18.01
N ASN A 129 -13.43 -2.96 17.50
CA ASN A 129 -13.76 -1.55 17.58
C ASN A 129 -15.10 -1.26 16.88
N PHE A 130 -15.29 -1.76 15.67
CA PHE A 130 -16.56 -1.62 14.92
C PHE A 130 -17.76 -2.20 15.70
N VAL A 131 -17.62 -3.40 16.25
CA VAL A 131 -18.65 -4.01 17.08
C VAL A 131 -18.98 -3.12 18.29
N GLN A 132 -17.95 -2.59 18.97
CA GLN A 132 -18.10 -1.67 20.09
C GLN A 132 -18.84 -0.39 19.69
N GLN A 133 -18.48 0.21 18.56
CA GLN A 133 -19.15 1.43 18.06
C GLN A 133 -20.63 1.17 17.74
N LYS A 134 -20.95 0.02 17.17
CA LYS A 134 -22.36 -0.38 16.94
C LYS A 134 -23.16 -0.53 18.23
N LEU A 135 -22.58 -1.16 19.24
CA LEU A 135 -23.24 -1.30 20.55
C LEU A 135 -23.48 0.05 21.22
N ARG A 136 -22.49 0.96 21.16
CA ARG A 136 -22.61 2.34 21.64
C ARG A 136 -23.72 3.10 20.89
N LEU A 137 -23.82 2.92 19.57
CA LEU A 137 -24.87 3.56 18.78
C LEU A 137 -26.28 3.11 19.26
N GLY A 138 -26.46 1.84 19.57
CA GLY A 138 -27.69 1.33 20.16
C GLY A 138 -28.02 2.00 21.50
N ASN A 139 -27.02 2.20 22.37
CA ASN A 139 -27.21 2.87 23.66
C ASN A 139 -27.58 4.35 23.49
N TYR A 140 -26.93 5.07 22.55
CA TYR A 140 -27.29 6.47 22.27
C TYR A 140 -28.68 6.61 21.63
N LEU A 141 -29.07 5.66 20.78
CA LEU A 141 -30.42 5.61 20.23
C LEU A 141 -31.48 5.48 21.35
N TYR A 142 -31.22 4.60 22.33
CA TYR A 142 -32.08 4.44 23.49
C TYR A 142 -32.14 5.70 24.36
N ALA A 143 -30.98 6.31 24.65
CA ALA A 143 -30.91 7.56 25.43
C ALA A 143 -31.69 8.72 24.74
N MET A 144 -31.51 8.88 23.44
CA MET A 144 -32.25 9.86 22.64
C MET A 144 -33.76 9.61 22.63
N ALA A 145 -34.19 8.34 22.56
CA ALA A 145 -35.62 8.00 22.64
C ALA A 145 -36.20 8.36 24.00
N LEU A 146 -35.44 8.08 25.09
CA LEU A 146 -35.84 8.41 26.46
C LEU A 146 -35.95 9.93 26.68
N SER A 147 -34.94 10.70 26.25
CA SER A 147 -34.96 12.16 26.39
C SER A 147 -36.06 12.80 25.54
N ARG A 148 -36.37 12.26 24.36
CA ARG A 148 -37.54 12.67 23.56
C ARG A 148 -38.84 12.50 24.32
N GLU A 149 -39.03 11.35 24.97
CA GLU A 149 -40.23 11.08 25.76
C GLU A 149 -40.32 12.00 27.00
N ARG A 150 -39.19 12.24 27.66
CA ARG A 150 -39.15 13.24 28.77
C ARG A 150 -39.55 14.63 28.29
N LEU A 151 -39.05 15.06 27.12
CA LEU A 151 -39.45 16.36 26.54
C LEU A 151 -40.97 16.41 26.28
N ARG A 152 -41.51 15.33 25.68
CA ARG A 152 -42.95 15.25 25.41
C ARG A 152 -43.78 15.36 26.68
N ILE A 153 -43.38 14.67 27.76
CA ILE A 153 -44.05 14.71 29.04
C ILE A 153 -43.96 16.11 29.66
N ALA A 154 -42.79 16.77 29.62
CA ALA A 154 -42.58 18.11 30.13
C ALA A 154 -43.45 19.15 29.36
N GLU A 155 -43.58 19.04 28.04
CA GLU A 155 -44.43 19.88 27.21
C GLU A 155 -45.93 19.71 27.58
N GLU A 156 -46.38 18.47 27.82
CA GLU A 156 -47.76 18.19 28.27
C GLU A 156 -48.04 18.78 29.65
N TRP A 157 -47.16 18.62 30.59
CA TRP A 157 -47.32 19.18 31.95
C TRP A 157 -47.32 20.71 31.94
N TYR A 158 -46.49 21.33 31.11
CA TYR A 158 -46.51 22.77 30.93
C TYR A 158 -47.84 23.25 30.32
N ARG A 159 -48.37 22.52 29.33
CA ARG A 159 -49.65 22.84 28.68
C ARG A 159 -50.84 22.82 29.64
N VAL A 160 -50.84 21.92 30.58
CA VAL A 160 -51.91 21.85 31.61
C VAL A 160 -51.62 22.69 32.85
N GLY A 161 -50.51 23.49 32.84
CA GLY A 161 -50.16 24.39 33.94
C GLY A 161 -49.49 23.71 35.16
N SER A 162 -49.06 22.43 35.04
CA SER A 162 -48.48 21.66 36.14
C SER A 162 -46.96 21.79 36.29
N SER A 163 -46.26 22.36 35.29
CA SER A 163 -44.80 22.58 35.36
C SER A 163 -44.39 23.94 34.80
N ALA A 164 -43.16 24.36 35.13
CA ALA A 164 -42.60 25.62 34.66
C ALA A 164 -42.07 25.53 33.22
N ARG A 165 -42.06 26.65 32.51
CA ARG A 165 -41.41 26.74 31.18
C ARG A 165 -39.93 26.35 31.21
N LEU A 166 -39.27 26.55 32.33
CA LEU A 166 -37.87 26.19 32.55
C LEU A 166 -37.67 24.68 32.39
N ASP A 167 -38.58 23.86 32.92
CA ASP A 167 -38.51 22.38 32.83
C ASP A 167 -38.57 21.91 31.39
N VAL A 168 -39.42 22.54 30.56
CA VAL A 168 -39.50 22.25 29.11
C VAL A 168 -38.20 22.63 28.40
N LEU A 169 -37.65 23.82 28.73
CA LEU A 169 -36.39 24.26 28.11
C LEU A 169 -35.24 23.35 28.49
N GLN A 170 -35.17 22.90 29.74
CA GLN A 170 -34.14 21.95 30.18
C GLN A 170 -34.29 20.60 29.45
N ALA A 171 -35.47 20.02 29.40
CA ALA A 171 -35.73 18.77 28.70
C ALA A 171 -35.40 18.88 27.19
N ARG A 172 -35.59 20.07 26.60
CA ARG A 172 -35.22 20.29 25.19
C ARG A 172 -33.72 20.35 25.00
N VAL A 173 -32.97 20.98 25.92
CA VAL A 173 -31.51 20.99 25.89
C VAL A 173 -30.97 19.57 26.03
N ASP A 174 -31.51 18.77 26.94
CA ASP A 174 -31.11 17.39 27.14
C ASP A 174 -31.34 16.52 25.89
N PHE A 175 -32.54 16.66 25.28
CA PHE A 175 -32.86 15.96 24.03
C PHE A 175 -31.93 16.38 22.86
N ASN A 176 -31.61 17.66 22.73
CA ASN A 176 -30.68 18.16 21.71
C ASN A 176 -29.27 17.61 21.93
N ALA A 177 -28.81 17.55 23.18
CA ALA A 177 -27.51 16.98 23.53
C ALA A 177 -27.43 15.48 23.17
N ASP A 178 -28.44 14.69 23.56
CA ASP A 178 -28.51 13.27 23.26
C ASP A 178 -28.61 13.00 21.74
N SER A 179 -29.39 13.84 21.03
CA SER A 179 -29.50 13.77 19.56
C SER A 179 -28.17 14.04 18.88
N SER A 180 -27.41 15.04 19.37
CA SER A 180 -26.09 15.35 18.84
C SER A 180 -25.09 14.21 19.07
N GLN A 181 -25.13 13.58 20.25
CA GLN A 181 -24.28 12.43 20.57
C GLN A 181 -24.63 11.22 19.69
N TYR A 182 -25.92 10.96 19.44
CA TYR A 182 -26.33 9.90 18.52
C TYR A 182 -25.81 10.12 17.10
N MET A 183 -25.92 11.35 16.55
CA MET A 183 -25.39 11.68 15.22
C MET A 183 -23.88 11.52 15.14
N SER A 184 -23.15 12.00 16.13
CA SER A 184 -21.69 11.83 16.18
C SER A 184 -21.28 10.34 16.27
N GLN A 185 -22.03 9.54 17.03
CA GLN A 185 -21.77 8.10 17.10
C GLN A 185 -22.09 7.38 15.78
N GLN A 186 -23.08 7.85 15.04
CA GLN A 186 -23.41 7.31 13.70
C GLN A 186 -22.27 7.53 12.71
N GLU A 187 -21.62 8.71 12.77
CA GLU A 187 -20.40 8.97 12.00
C GLU A 187 -19.24 8.06 12.42
N ALA A 188 -19.05 7.83 13.72
CA ALA A 188 -18.01 6.96 14.22
C ALA A 188 -18.16 5.50 13.73
N VAL A 189 -19.39 5.00 13.68
CA VAL A 189 -19.69 3.68 13.10
C VAL A 189 -19.37 3.64 11.61
N THR A 190 -19.75 4.68 10.88
CA THR A 190 -19.46 4.79 9.44
C THR A 190 -17.95 4.85 9.17
N ALA A 191 -17.21 5.64 9.93
CA ALA A 191 -15.75 5.75 9.81
C ALA A 191 -15.05 4.41 10.09
N SER A 192 -15.48 3.69 11.15
CA SER A 192 -14.92 2.37 11.47
C SER A 192 -15.25 1.33 10.38
N ARG A 193 -16.45 1.38 9.79
CA ARG A 193 -16.82 0.53 8.64
C ARG A 193 -15.94 0.80 7.43
N ILE A 194 -15.71 2.06 7.09
CA ILE A 194 -14.82 2.44 5.98
C ILE A 194 -13.41 1.89 6.21
N ARG A 195 -12.90 2.00 7.44
CA ARG A 195 -11.57 1.49 7.79
C ARG A 195 -11.46 -0.04 7.68
N LEU A 196 -12.51 -0.77 8.04
CA LEU A 196 -12.57 -2.21 7.80
C LEU A 196 -12.56 -2.56 6.31
N ASN A 197 -13.34 -1.83 5.50
CA ASN A 197 -13.37 -2.04 4.06
C ASN A 197 -12.03 -1.71 3.40
N GLU A 198 -11.31 -0.67 3.87
CA GLU A 198 -9.95 -0.36 3.45
C GLU A 198 -8.99 -1.53 3.72
N LEU A 199 -9.02 -2.09 4.93
CA LEU A 199 -8.19 -3.25 5.28
C LEU A 199 -8.51 -4.50 4.44
N LEU A 200 -9.78 -4.68 4.08
CA LEU A 200 -10.24 -5.79 3.22
C LEU A 200 -9.97 -5.54 1.73
N ALA A 201 -9.50 -4.35 1.34
CA ALA A 201 -9.44 -3.90 -0.05
C ALA A 201 -10.78 -4.11 -0.78
N ASN A 202 -11.89 -3.82 -0.09
CA ASN A 202 -13.22 -3.89 -0.64
C ASN A 202 -13.62 -2.52 -1.20
N GLU A 203 -13.90 -2.45 -2.50
CA GLU A 203 -14.30 -1.22 -3.19
C GLU A 203 -15.79 -0.89 -2.97
N GLU A 204 -16.58 -1.88 -2.56
CA GLU A 204 -17.99 -1.68 -2.24
C GLU A 204 -18.12 -1.15 -0.80
N LEU A 205 -18.59 0.08 -0.70
CA LEU A 205 -18.77 0.81 0.58
C LEU A 205 -20.06 0.45 1.33
N ASP A 206 -20.78 -0.59 0.91
CA ASP A 206 -22.06 -1.02 1.49
C ASP A 206 -21.92 -1.91 2.73
#